data_5644b8536261b00dc50d4a8c7fe25d6d
#
_entry.id   5644b8536261b00dc50d4a8c7fe25d6d
#
_cell.length_a   1.000
_cell.length_b   1.000
_cell.length_c   1.000
_cell.angle_alpha   90.00
_cell.angle_beta   90.00
_cell.angle_gamma   90.00
#
_symmetry.space_group_name_H-M   'P 1'
#
loop_
_entity.id
_entity.type
_entity.pdbx_description
1 polymer ?
#
loop_
_entity_poly.entity_id
_entity_poly.type
_entity_poly.pdbx_seq_one_letter_code
_entity_poly.pdbx_strand_id
1 'polypeptide(L)'
;TGKRISVVGKNYKLVPNSTIIPQFERAIINSNLNTDGIKRDITQSHGNARTVVKYTFPEHTISIKDNDDLQLQIAVLNSYDGSWTFRSMVGAFRMLCLNGMVIGNSFATYKKRHSKSLDIDLATDHLRKALGIYMQTMHVWKDYPKTIISTDKVNIIFNKIAGDNKLLYKRLSHNFLNYVSQDGATLWSVLNALTDWATHAKVKNEKNKANVILLREEKVRAILPMLEEVRRAA
;
A
#
# COMPACT_ATOMS: atom_id res chain seq x y z
N THR A 1 -5.55 10.36 30.53
CA THR A 1 -6.18 11.66 30.24
C THR A 1 -7.70 11.66 30.39
N GLY A 2 -8.37 10.50 30.54
CA GLY A 2 -9.82 10.39 30.77
C GLY A 2 -10.72 10.90 29.64
N LYS A 3 -10.14 11.38 28.53
CA LYS A 3 -10.92 11.93 27.41
C LYS A 3 -11.59 10.83 26.62
N ARG A 4 -12.91 10.92 26.44
CA ARG A 4 -13.68 10.00 25.58
C ARG A 4 -13.24 10.14 24.13
N ILE A 5 -12.84 9.03 23.48
CA ILE A 5 -12.42 9.01 22.09
C ILE A 5 -13.62 8.71 21.17
N SER A 6 -14.42 7.68 21.50
CA SER A 6 -15.58 7.26 20.71
C SER A 6 -16.56 6.42 21.53
N VAL A 7 -17.71 6.10 20.91
CA VAL A 7 -18.67 5.11 21.38
C VAL A 7 -18.81 4.04 20.30
N VAL A 8 -18.61 2.79 20.67
CA VAL A 8 -18.70 1.65 19.76
C VAL A 8 -19.69 0.61 20.27
N GLY A 9 -20.22 -0.22 19.38
CA GLY A 9 -21.17 -1.25 19.74
C GLY A 9 -20.55 -2.35 20.61
N LYS A 10 -21.39 -3.10 21.34
CA LYS A 10 -20.99 -4.18 22.28
C LYS A 10 -20.14 -5.30 21.64
N ASN A 11 -20.23 -5.48 20.34
CA ASN A 11 -19.50 -6.51 19.60
C ASN A 11 -18.17 -6.00 19.04
N TYR A 12 -17.84 -4.73 19.28
CA TYR A 12 -16.58 -4.16 18.82
C TYR A 12 -15.42 -4.62 19.71
N LYS A 13 -14.45 -5.33 19.13
CA LYS A 13 -13.23 -5.70 19.84
C LYS A 13 -12.24 -4.54 19.75
N LEU A 14 -12.14 -3.79 20.83
CA LEU A 14 -11.12 -2.75 20.97
C LEU A 14 -9.76 -3.41 21.18
N VAL A 15 -8.77 -3.07 20.35
CA VAL A 15 -7.39 -3.51 20.52
C VAL A 15 -6.52 -2.25 20.70
N PRO A 16 -5.89 -2.07 21.87
CA PRO A 16 -5.05 -0.90 22.12
C PRO A 16 -3.80 -0.86 21.22
N ASN A 17 -3.40 0.34 20.81
CA ASN A 17 -2.15 0.51 20.08
C ASN A 17 -0.93 0.05 20.91
N SER A 18 -0.99 0.19 22.24
CA SER A 18 0.01 -0.35 23.16
C SER A 18 0.15 -1.88 23.12
N THR A 19 -0.84 -2.58 22.63
CA THR A 19 -0.78 -4.03 22.39
C THR A 19 -0.28 -4.32 20.97
N ILE A 20 -0.86 -3.63 19.96
CA ILE A 20 -0.56 -3.88 18.54
C ILE A 20 0.90 -3.57 18.23
N ILE A 21 1.38 -2.36 18.59
CA ILE A 21 2.71 -1.89 18.20
C ILE A 21 3.81 -2.85 18.69
N PRO A 22 3.90 -3.23 19.97
CA PRO A 22 4.95 -4.14 20.42
C PRO A 22 4.85 -5.55 19.81
N GLN A 23 3.63 -6.03 19.49
CA GLN A 23 3.47 -7.34 18.84
C GLN A 23 4.00 -7.31 17.40
N PHE A 24 3.70 -6.25 16.65
CA PHE A 24 4.23 -6.08 15.29
C PHE A 24 5.74 -5.87 15.29
N GLU A 25 6.28 -5.08 16.21
CA GLU A 25 7.74 -4.88 16.34
C GLU A 25 8.46 -6.20 16.64
N ARG A 26 7.94 -7.01 17.55
CA ARG A 26 8.48 -8.36 17.80
C ARG A 26 8.40 -9.25 16.56
N ALA A 27 7.29 -9.20 15.81
CA ALA A 27 7.15 -9.98 14.59
C ALA A 27 8.14 -9.54 13.50
N ILE A 28 8.43 -8.25 13.40
CA ILE A 28 9.42 -7.67 12.49
C ILE A 28 10.84 -8.12 12.90
N ILE A 29 11.21 -7.98 14.17
CA ILE A 29 12.51 -8.41 14.69
C ILE A 29 12.74 -9.91 14.45
N ASN A 30 11.68 -10.71 14.62
CA ASN A 30 11.75 -12.17 14.44
C ASN A 30 11.56 -12.62 12.97
N SER A 31 11.57 -11.72 12.00
CA SER A 31 11.32 -12.03 10.57
C SER A 31 12.59 -12.31 9.76
N ASN A 32 13.76 -12.34 10.37
CA ASN A 32 15.07 -12.46 9.71
C ASN A 32 15.40 -11.32 8.72
N LEU A 33 14.69 -10.19 8.82
CA LEU A 33 15.03 -8.97 8.09
C LEU A 33 16.15 -8.23 8.80
N ASN A 34 17.04 -7.59 8.04
CA ASN A 34 17.90 -6.58 8.61
C ASN A 34 17.04 -5.40 9.06
N THR A 35 17.03 -5.09 10.35
CA THR A 35 16.26 -4.02 10.96
C THR A 35 17.11 -2.79 11.27
N ASP A 36 18.37 -2.75 10.83
CA ASP A 36 19.25 -1.61 11.04
C ASP A 36 18.65 -0.35 10.38
N GLY A 37 18.68 0.74 11.11
CA GLY A 37 18.16 2.01 10.63
C GLY A 37 16.64 2.05 10.37
N ILE A 38 15.87 1.05 10.83
CA ILE A 38 14.39 1.05 10.68
C ILE A 38 13.81 2.35 11.21
N LYS A 39 12.96 2.98 10.40
CA LYS A 39 12.24 4.20 10.77
C LYS A 39 10.80 3.85 11.08
N ARG A 40 10.33 4.30 12.26
CA ARG A 40 8.93 4.18 12.66
C ARG A 40 8.27 5.56 12.65
N ASP A 41 7.15 5.67 11.95
CA ASP A 41 6.30 6.84 11.93
C ASP A 41 4.90 6.48 12.42
N ILE A 42 4.33 7.30 13.33
CA ILE A 42 3.00 7.10 13.90
C ILE A 42 2.18 8.35 13.64
N THR A 43 1.17 8.20 12.79
CA THR A 43 0.20 9.25 12.48
C THR A 43 -1.14 8.94 13.14
N GLN A 44 -1.67 9.91 13.89
CA GLN A 44 -2.98 9.82 14.53
C GLN A 44 -3.92 10.91 14.00
N SER A 45 -5.19 10.57 13.88
CA SER A 45 -6.23 11.48 13.39
C SER A 45 -7.55 11.29 14.14
N HIS A 46 -8.52 12.20 13.90
CA HIS A 46 -9.86 12.14 14.50
C HIS A 46 -9.81 12.07 16.03
N GLY A 47 -9.02 12.95 16.64
CA GLY A 47 -8.87 13.00 18.11
C GLY A 47 -8.22 11.72 18.67
N ASN A 48 -7.27 11.14 17.95
CA ASN A 48 -6.55 9.89 18.23
C ASN A 48 -7.42 8.62 18.08
N ALA A 49 -8.60 8.74 17.46
CA ALA A 49 -9.45 7.58 17.21
C ALA A 49 -8.88 6.65 16.12
N ARG A 50 -8.04 7.16 15.24
CA ARG A 50 -7.47 6.40 14.09
C ARG A 50 -5.96 6.55 14.09
N THR A 51 -5.27 5.43 13.95
CA THR A 51 -3.80 5.36 13.99
C THR A 51 -3.28 4.61 12.78
N VAL A 52 -2.26 5.18 12.14
CA VAL A 52 -1.42 4.52 11.15
C VAL A 52 -0.02 4.44 11.70
N VAL A 53 0.55 3.25 11.75
CA VAL A 53 1.96 3.03 12.09
C VAL A 53 2.65 2.55 10.84
N LYS A 54 3.73 3.22 10.44
CA LYS A 54 4.58 2.85 9.30
C LYS A 54 5.97 2.49 9.78
N TYR A 55 6.49 1.40 9.24
CA TYR A 55 7.87 1.00 9.41
C TYR A 55 8.53 1.01 8.03
N THR A 56 9.60 1.74 7.89
CA THR A 56 10.39 1.85 6.65
C THR A 56 11.77 1.24 6.89
N PHE A 57 12.22 0.40 5.96
CA PHE A 57 13.43 -0.40 6.07
C PHE A 57 14.48 0.08 5.08
N PRO A 58 15.43 0.94 5.48
CA PRO A 58 16.47 1.45 4.58
C PRO A 58 17.33 0.36 3.96
N GLU A 59 17.67 -0.67 4.73
CA GLU A 59 18.50 -1.80 4.29
C GLU A 59 17.81 -2.72 3.27
N HIS A 60 16.47 -2.60 3.12
CA HIS A 60 15.69 -3.35 2.14
C HIS A 60 15.25 -2.46 0.99
N THR A 61 16.24 -1.93 0.27
CA THR A 61 16.06 -1.08 -0.90
C THR A 61 16.39 -1.85 -2.17
N ILE A 62 15.56 -1.70 -3.20
CA ILE A 62 15.81 -2.20 -4.54
C ILE A 62 15.90 -1.04 -5.51
N SER A 63 16.98 -0.97 -6.25
CA SER A 63 17.07 -0.11 -7.42
C SER A 63 16.30 -0.75 -8.59
N ILE A 64 15.31 -0.04 -9.09
CA ILE A 64 14.53 -0.44 -10.26
C ILE A 64 15.22 0.03 -11.53
N LYS A 65 15.74 1.24 -11.51
CA LYS A 65 16.58 1.89 -12.52
C LYS A 65 17.41 2.98 -11.84
N ASP A 66 18.29 3.63 -12.56
CA ASP A 66 19.13 4.71 -12.03
C ASP A 66 18.30 5.77 -11.31
N ASN A 67 18.63 6.03 -10.05
CA ASN A 67 17.96 6.96 -9.16
C ASN A 67 16.46 6.65 -8.87
N ASP A 68 16.01 5.43 -9.08
CA ASP A 68 14.63 5.04 -8.83
C ASP A 68 14.55 3.81 -7.93
N ASP A 69 14.58 4.06 -6.65
CA ASP A 69 14.66 3.05 -5.61
C ASP A 69 13.30 2.78 -4.95
N LEU A 70 13.01 1.52 -4.74
CA LEU A 70 11.90 1.05 -3.92
C LEU A 70 12.42 0.57 -2.57
N GLN A 71 11.79 1.03 -1.51
CA GLN A 71 12.13 0.66 -0.14
C GLN A 71 10.98 -0.12 0.50
N LEU A 72 11.31 -1.21 1.20
CA LEU A 72 10.32 -1.98 1.94
C LEU A 72 9.62 -1.11 2.99
N GLN A 73 8.29 -1.20 3.03
CA GLN A 73 7.48 -0.56 4.05
C GLN A 73 6.43 -1.53 4.59
N ILE A 74 6.20 -1.47 5.89
CA ILE A 74 5.07 -2.10 6.57
C ILE A 74 4.17 -0.99 7.11
N ALA A 75 2.86 -1.11 6.88
CA ALA A 75 1.87 -0.22 7.46
C ALA A 75 0.84 -1.00 8.29
N VAL A 76 0.54 -0.49 9.48
CA VAL A 76 -0.48 -1.05 10.38
C VAL A 76 -1.52 0.03 10.66
N LEU A 77 -2.79 -0.27 10.42
CA LEU A 77 -3.91 0.63 10.61
C LEU A 77 -4.83 0.08 11.70
N ASN A 78 -5.15 0.94 12.65
CA ASN A 78 -6.07 0.64 13.74
C ASN A 78 -7.06 1.78 13.96
N SER A 79 -8.26 1.48 14.45
CA SER A 79 -9.20 2.51 14.88
C SER A 79 -9.89 2.14 16.17
N TYR A 80 -10.35 3.17 16.89
CA TYR A 80 -11.15 3.04 18.12
C TYR A 80 -12.60 3.49 17.92
N ASP A 81 -12.93 4.01 16.73
CA ASP A 81 -14.23 4.61 16.40
C ASP A 81 -15.08 3.73 15.45
N GLY A 82 -14.62 2.53 15.15
CA GLY A 82 -15.32 1.61 14.25
C GLY A 82 -15.27 1.99 12.76
N SER A 83 -14.61 3.09 12.41
CA SER A 83 -14.57 3.60 11.04
C SER A 83 -13.66 2.80 10.11
N TRP A 84 -12.61 2.18 10.64
CA TRP A 84 -11.67 1.36 9.90
C TRP A 84 -11.71 -0.10 10.35
N THR A 85 -11.48 -0.99 9.41
CA THR A 85 -11.04 -2.36 9.73
C THR A 85 -9.59 -2.30 10.19
N PHE A 86 -9.19 -3.21 11.08
CA PHE A 86 -7.78 -3.47 11.32
C PHE A 86 -7.11 -3.94 10.02
N ARG A 87 -5.92 -3.40 9.71
CA ARG A 87 -5.13 -3.80 8.54
C ARG A 87 -3.65 -3.83 8.87
N SER A 88 -2.95 -4.82 8.33
CA SER A 88 -1.50 -4.77 8.18
C SER A 88 -1.14 -5.03 6.73
N MET A 89 -0.19 -4.29 6.21
CA MET A 89 0.21 -4.32 4.81
C MET A 89 1.72 -4.32 4.71
N VAL A 90 2.23 -5.11 3.78
CA VAL A 90 3.65 -5.13 3.38
C VAL A 90 3.73 -4.64 1.94
N GLY A 91 4.66 -3.76 1.64
CA GLY A 91 4.79 -3.22 0.30
C GLY A 91 6.09 -2.46 0.07
N ALA A 92 6.15 -1.73 -1.04
CA ALA A 92 7.29 -0.91 -1.42
C ALA A 92 6.93 0.57 -1.50
N PHE A 93 7.88 1.40 -1.16
CA PHE A 93 7.78 2.85 -1.22
C PHE A 93 8.82 3.39 -2.19
N ARG A 94 8.39 4.14 -3.20
CA ARG A 94 9.27 4.79 -4.16
C ARG A 94 9.85 6.07 -3.58
N MET A 95 11.18 6.17 -3.51
CA MET A 95 11.88 7.28 -2.88
C MET A 95 11.76 8.60 -3.66
N LEU A 96 11.79 8.56 -4.99
CA LEU A 96 11.80 9.76 -5.84
C LEU A 96 10.51 10.57 -5.87
N CYS A 97 9.36 9.94 -5.76
CA CYS A 97 8.07 10.59 -5.97
C CYS A 97 7.27 10.79 -4.70
N LEU A 98 7.77 10.42 -3.53
CA LEU A 98 7.01 10.39 -2.27
C LEU A 98 5.63 9.69 -2.43
N ASN A 99 5.50 8.89 -3.49
CA ASN A 99 4.33 8.09 -3.78
C ASN A 99 4.29 6.97 -2.75
N GLY A 100 3.81 7.28 -1.54
CA GLY A 100 3.74 6.37 -0.40
C GLY A 100 2.83 5.19 -0.68
N MET A 101 3.25 4.33 -1.60
CA MET A 101 2.50 3.20 -2.04
C MET A 101 2.90 1.94 -1.31
N VAL A 102 1.91 1.26 -0.77
CA VAL A 102 2.06 -0.13 -0.34
C VAL A 102 1.71 -1.01 -1.55
N ILE A 103 2.71 -1.32 -2.39
CA ILE A 103 2.56 -2.30 -3.47
C ILE A 103 2.74 -3.69 -2.86
N GLY A 104 1.67 -4.46 -2.83
CA GLY A 104 1.72 -5.87 -2.48
C GLY A 104 0.61 -6.60 -3.23
N ASN A 105 0.83 -7.88 -3.59
CA ASN A 105 -0.27 -8.74 -4.00
C ASN A 105 -1.22 -8.99 -2.81
N SER A 106 -2.33 -9.66 -3.02
CA SER A 106 -3.34 -9.93 -1.98
C SER A 106 -2.80 -10.65 -0.73
N PHE A 107 -1.62 -11.27 -0.83
CA PHE A 107 -0.93 -11.94 0.28
C PHE A 107 -0.28 -10.98 1.27
N ALA A 108 0.03 -9.76 0.84
CA ALA A 108 0.70 -8.77 1.65
C ALA A 108 -0.26 -7.89 2.49
N THR A 109 -1.55 -8.20 2.53
CA THR A 109 -2.55 -7.44 3.30
C THR A 109 -3.39 -8.37 4.17
N TYR A 110 -3.29 -8.20 5.48
CA TYR A 110 -4.26 -8.73 6.44
C TYR A 110 -5.32 -7.67 6.74
N LYS A 111 -6.61 -8.02 6.65
CA LYS A 111 -7.74 -7.11 6.87
C LYS A 111 -8.84 -7.83 7.64
N LYS A 112 -9.21 -7.29 8.80
CA LYS A 112 -10.29 -7.82 9.65
C LYS A 112 -11.10 -6.70 10.29
N ARG A 113 -12.40 -6.91 10.45
CA ARG A 113 -13.25 -6.03 11.26
C ARG A 113 -12.85 -6.14 12.74
N HIS A 114 -13.05 -5.09 13.51
CA HIS A 114 -12.93 -5.09 14.97
C HIS A 114 -14.10 -5.86 15.60
N SER A 115 -14.05 -7.17 15.52
CA SER A 115 -15.01 -8.10 16.07
C SER A 115 -14.31 -9.18 16.88
N LYS A 116 -15.03 -10.08 17.52
CA LYS A 116 -14.46 -11.20 18.29
C LYS A 116 -13.46 -12.03 17.47
N SER A 117 -13.62 -12.08 16.14
CA SER A 117 -12.72 -12.80 15.24
C SER A 117 -11.42 -12.08 14.89
N LEU A 118 -11.21 -10.83 15.37
CA LEU A 118 -9.94 -10.15 15.19
C LEU A 118 -8.90 -10.78 16.10
N ASP A 119 -7.86 -11.32 15.47
CA ASP A 119 -6.72 -11.95 16.11
C ASP A 119 -5.43 -11.26 15.66
N ILE A 120 -4.66 -10.70 16.60
CA ILE A 120 -3.44 -9.97 16.31
C ILE A 120 -2.27 -10.93 16.11
N ASP A 121 -2.27 -12.09 16.77
CA ASP A 121 -1.23 -13.10 16.54
C ASP A 121 -1.34 -13.66 15.12
N LEU A 122 -2.56 -13.92 14.65
CA LEU A 122 -2.79 -14.30 13.25
C LEU A 122 -2.37 -13.18 12.27
N ALA A 123 -2.56 -11.91 12.63
CA ALA A 123 -2.11 -10.78 11.82
C ALA A 123 -0.57 -10.70 11.73
N THR A 124 0.14 -10.99 12.82
CA THR A 124 1.61 -11.01 12.84
C THR A 124 2.18 -12.22 12.13
N ASP A 125 1.54 -13.38 12.18
CA ASP A 125 1.90 -14.55 11.39
C ASP A 125 1.73 -14.30 9.89
N HIS A 126 0.61 -13.65 9.53
CA HIS A 126 0.39 -13.23 8.14
C HIS A 126 1.45 -12.23 7.68
N LEU A 127 1.87 -11.30 8.54
CA LEU A 127 2.95 -10.35 8.25
C LEU A 127 4.25 -11.09 7.92
N ARG A 128 4.67 -12.07 8.75
CA ARG A 128 5.90 -12.84 8.52
C ARG A 128 5.88 -13.58 7.18
N LYS A 129 4.76 -14.23 6.84
CA LYS A 129 4.56 -14.88 5.53
C LYS A 129 4.62 -13.88 4.38
N ALA A 130 3.96 -12.72 4.54
CA ALA A 130 3.93 -11.67 3.53
C ALA A 130 5.32 -11.09 3.27
N LEU A 131 6.15 -10.93 4.29
CA LEU A 131 7.54 -10.48 4.16
C LEU A 131 8.39 -11.47 3.34
N GLY A 132 8.27 -12.78 3.61
CA GLY A 132 8.95 -13.81 2.83
C GLY A 132 8.56 -13.78 1.35
N ILE A 133 7.27 -13.66 1.05
CA ILE A 133 6.78 -13.55 -0.33
C ILE A 133 7.26 -12.25 -0.98
N TYR A 134 7.19 -11.12 -0.27
CA TYR A 134 7.66 -9.84 -0.78
C TYR A 134 9.12 -9.92 -1.22
N MET A 135 10.01 -10.45 -0.39
CA MET A 135 11.44 -10.58 -0.69
C MET A 135 11.71 -11.45 -1.92
N GLN A 136 10.89 -12.48 -2.16
CA GLN A 136 11.00 -13.34 -3.34
C GLN A 136 10.47 -12.68 -4.62
N THR A 137 9.46 -11.81 -4.50
CA THR A 137 8.76 -11.23 -5.66
C THR A 137 9.28 -9.86 -6.08
N MET A 138 10.03 -9.17 -5.22
CA MET A 138 10.51 -7.82 -5.51
C MET A 138 11.41 -7.75 -6.77
N HIS A 139 12.10 -8.85 -7.14
CA HIS A 139 12.93 -8.91 -8.35
C HIS A 139 12.11 -8.71 -9.63
N VAL A 140 10.86 -9.12 -9.64
CA VAL A 140 9.95 -9.00 -10.78
C VAL A 140 9.76 -7.56 -11.22
N TRP A 141 9.80 -6.61 -10.30
CA TRP A 141 9.62 -5.20 -10.64
C TRP A 141 10.80 -4.59 -11.42
N LYS A 142 11.98 -5.22 -11.40
CA LYS A 142 13.12 -4.83 -12.25
C LYS A 142 12.85 -5.05 -13.74
N ASP A 143 11.88 -5.88 -14.07
CA ASP A 143 11.46 -6.12 -15.46
C ASP A 143 10.47 -5.06 -15.96
N TYR A 144 9.72 -4.40 -15.07
CA TYR A 144 8.67 -3.46 -15.44
C TYR A 144 9.15 -2.29 -16.32
N PRO A 145 10.32 -1.65 -16.06
CA PRO A 145 10.87 -0.62 -16.94
C PRO A 145 11.28 -1.14 -18.32
N LYS A 146 11.55 -2.45 -18.43
CA LYS A 146 12.00 -3.10 -19.67
C LYS A 146 10.85 -3.67 -20.48
N THR A 147 9.69 -3.88 -19.86
CA THR A 147 8.52 -4.49 -20.50
C THR A 147 7.68 -3.41 -21.16
N ILE A 148 7.70 -3.40 -22.51
CA ILE A 148 6.88 -2.48 -23.31
C ILE A 148 5.42 -2.94 -23.26
N ILE A 149 4.50 -1.98 -23.21
CA ILE A 149 3.05 -2.22 -23.18
C ILE A 149 2.36 -1.50 -24.34
N SER A 150 1.45 -2.20 -25.02
CA SER A 150 0.66 -1.60 -26.11
C SER A 150 -0.41 -0.66 -25.57
N THR A 151 -0.78 0.34 -26.38
CA THR A 151 -1.84 1.31 -26.06
C THR A 151 -3.17 0.61 -25.75
N ASP A 152 -3.50 -0.46 -26.44
CA ASP A 152 -4.75 -1.20 -26.20
C ASP A 152 -4.78 -1.82 -24.80
N LYS A 153 -3.67 -2.42 -24.36
CA LYS A 153 -3.57 -2.97 -23.00
C LYS A 153 -3.61 -1.88 -21.93
N VAL A 154 -2.99 -0.74 -22.18
CA VAL A 154 -3.09 0.44 -21.29
C VAL A 154 -4.56 0.88 -21.17
N ASN A 155 -5.27 0.98 -22.27
CA ASN A 155 -6.69 1.37 -22.31
C ASN A 155 -7.56 0.38 -21.51
N ILE A 156 -7.33 -0.93 -21.66
CA ILE A 156 -8.05 -1.95 -20.90
C ILE A 156 -7.83 -1.78 -19.40
N ILE A 157 -6.58 -1.58 -18.98
CA ILE A 157 -6.20 -1.40 -17.58
C ILE A 157 -6.84 -0.14 -17.00
N PHE A 158 -6.76 0.99 -17.71
CA PHE A 158 -7.32 2.25 -17.23
C PHE A 158 -8.85 2.23 -17.18
N ASN A 159 -9.51 1.62 -18.14
CA ASN A 159 -10.96 1.42 -18.11
C ASN A 159 -11.39 0.55 -16.93
N LYS A 160 -10.63 -0.48 -16.58
CA LYS A 160 -10.91 -1.32 -15.41
C LYS A 160 -10.87 -0.54 -14.10
N ILE A 161 -9.96 0.42 -13.97
CA ILE A 161 -9.88 1.33 -12.79
C ILE A 161 -10.97 2.39 -12.82
N ALA A 162 -11.17 3.01 -13.99
CA ALA A 162 -12.04 4.16 -14.13
C ALA A 162 -13.54 3.78 -14.18
N GLY A 163 -13.87 2.61 -14.74
CA GLY A 163 -15.26 2.27 -15.09
C GLY A 163 -15.85 3.35 -15.98
N ASP A 164 -17.04 3.83 -15.65
CA ASP A 164 -17.72 4.90 -16.40
C ASP A 164 -17.19 6.32 -16.12
N ASN A 165 -16.19 6.44 -15.25
CA ASN A 165 -15.65 7.74 -14.85
C ASN A 165 -14.64 8.27 -15.89
N LYS A 166 -15.15 8.96 -16.93
CA LYS A 166 -14.35 9.56 -18.00
C LYS A 166 -13.27 10.54 -17.50
N LEU A 167 -13.54 11.26 -16.40
CA LEU A 167 -12.58 12.21 -15.82
C LEU A 167 -11.39 11.46 -15.19
N LEU A 168 -11.66 10.35 -14.52
CA LEU A 168 -10.62 9.50 -13.98
C LEU A 168 -9.78 8.88 -15.09
N TYR A 169 -10.41 8.35 -16.14
CA TYR A 169 -9.70 7.82 -17.30
C TYR A 169 -8.74 8.87 -17.91
N LYS A 170 -9.23 10.08 -18.16
CA LYS A 170 -8.40 11.18 -18.70
C LYS A 170 -7.22 11.49 -17.77
N ARG A 171 -7.43 11.47 -16.47
CA ARG A 171 -6.38 11.70 -15.49
C ARG A 171 -5.30 10.61 -15.52
N LEU A 172 -5.71 9.34 -15.57
CA LEU A 172 -4.77 8.22 -15.66
C LEU A 172 -3.97 8.29 -16.96
N SER A 173 -4.62 8.62 -18.08
CA SER A 173 -3.94 8.82 -19.37
C SER A 173 -2.94 9.97 -19.34
N HIS A 174 -3.31 11.10 -18.73
CA HIS A 174 -2.40 12.23 -18.57
C HIS A 174 -1.18 11.87 -17.71
N ASN A 175 -1.39 11.24 -16.56
CA ASN A 175 -0.30 10.76 -15.71
C ASN A 175 0.61 9.79 -16.47
N PHE A 176 0.02 8.85 -17.24
CA PHE A 176 0.79 7.89 -18.03
C PHE A 176 1.69 8.59 -19.06
N LEU A 177 1.17 9.56 -19.81
CA LEU A 177 1.96 10.32 -20.79
C LEU A 177 3.15 11.06 -20.13
N ASN A 178 2.96 11.58 -18.93
CA ASN A 178 4.05 12.22 -18.16
C ASN A 178 5.16 11.21 -17.82
N TYR A 179 4.81 9.97 -17.47
CA TYR A 179 5.81 8.92 -17.20
C TYR A 179 6.41 8.34 -18.49
N VAL A 180 5.62 8.24 -19.57
CA VAL A 180 6.13 7.80 -20.89
C VAL A 180 7.25 8.70 -21.40
N SER A 181 7.17 10.00 -21.17
CA SER A 181 8.24 10.95 -21.56
C SER A 181 9.57 10.67 -20.86
N GLN A 182 9.56 10.01 -19.72
CA GLN A 182 10.74 9.69 -18.92
C GLN A 182 11.19 8.22 -19.09
N ASP A 183 10.24 7.30 -19.17
CA ASP A 183 10.44 5.85 -19.01
C ASP A 183 9.99 5.03 -20.23
N GLY A 184 9.50 5.69 -21.30
CA GLY A 184 8.87 5.02 -22.43
C GLY A 184 7.50 4.41 -22.07
N ALA A 185 6.83 3.81 -23.05
CA ALA A 185 5.54 3.13 -22.85
C ALA A 185 5.75 1.75 -22.22
N THR A 186 6.05 1.70 -20.95
CA THR A 186 6.41 0.49 -20.19
C THR A 186 5.39 0.16 -19.10
N LEU A 187 5.46 -1.05 -18.55
CA LEU A 187 4.69 -1.44 -17.37
C LEU A 187 5.01 -0.53 -16.17
N TRP A 188 6.24 -0.04 -16.09
CA TRP A 188 6.65 0.90 -15.04
C TRP A 188 5.89 2.23 -15.13
N SER A 189 5.75 2.78 -16.34
CA SER A 189 4.98 4.00 -16.59
C SER A 189 3.49 3.83 -16.25
N VAL A 190 2.90 2.66 -16.57
CA VAL A 190 1.52 2.35 -16.17
C VAL A 190 1.39 2.29 -14.65
N LEU A 191 2.26 1.55 -13.99
CA LEU A 191 2.23 1.41 -12.54
C LEU A 191 2.37 2.78 -11.86
N ASN A 192 3.31 3.60 -12.31
CA ASN A 192 3.51 4.95 -11.78
C ASN A 192 2.29 5.85 -11.99
N ALA A 193 1.64 5.80 -13.15
CA ALA A 193 0.43 6.57 -13.41
C ALA A 193 -0.73 6.21 -12.46
N LEU A 194 -0.90 4.91 -12.19
CA LEU A 194 -1.92 4.40 -11.28
C LEU A 194 -1.63 4.81 -9.83
N THR A 195 -0.39 4.74 -9.42
CA THR A 195 0.04 4.98 -8.04
C THR A 195 0.07 6.46 -7.70
N ASP A 196 0.49 7.29 -8.64
CA ASP A 196 0.39 8.75 -8.53
C ASP A 196 -1.06 9.19 -8.35
N TRP A 197 -1.98 8.66 -9.17
CA TRP A 197 -3.40 8.91 -8.96
C TRP A 197 -3.86 8.46 -7.56
N ALA A 198 -3.48 7.27 -7.12
CA ALA A 198 -3.94 6.74 -5.85
C ALA A 198 -3.53 7.63 -4.67
N THR A 199 -2.30 8.15 -4.68
CA THR A 199 -1.69 8.89 -3.57
C THR A 199 -1.88 10.41 -3.65
N HIS A 200 -1.74 10.99 -4.85
CA HIS A 200 -1.69 12.45 -5.03
C HIS A 200 -2.98 13.07 -5.58
N ALA A 201 -3.90 12.26 -6.13
CA ALA A 201 -5.14 12.84 -6.62
C ALA A 201 -5.93 13.50 -5.49
N LYS A 202 -6.36 14.75 -5.74
CA LYS A 202 -7.12 15.58 -4.80
C LYS A 202 -8.26 14.81 -4.14
N VAL A 203 -8.41 14.96 -2.83
CA VAL A 203 -9.49 14.37 -2.04
C VAL A 203 -10.45 15.48 -1.64
N LYS A 204 -11.75 15.26 -1.83
CA LYS A 204 -12.80 16.27 -1.52
C LYS A 204 -12.85 16.63 -0.02
N ASN A 205 -12.55 15.68 0.85
CA ASN A 205 -12.60 15.86 2.28
C ASN A 205 -11.30 15.36 2.92
N GLU A 206 -10.45 16.26 3.37
CA GLU A 206 -9.16 15.96 3.98
C GLU A 206 -9.28 15.04 5.22
N LYS A 207 -10.39 15.14 5.98
CA LYS A 207 -10.64 14.25 7.13
C LYS A 207 -10.74 12.78 6.71
N ASN A 208 -11.13 12.50 5.45
CA ASN A 208 -11.26 11.16 4.90
C ASN A 208 -10.08 10.75 4.00
N LYS A 209 -9.06 11.58 3.86
CA LYS A 209 -7.94 11.40 2.93
C LYS A 209 -7.31 10.01 3.03
N ALA A 210 -6.94 9.59 4.22
CA ALA A 210 -6.31 8.28 4.45
C ALA A 210 -7.19 7.12 3.95
N ASN A 211 -8.51 7.17 4.22
CA ASN A 211 -9.42 6.14 3.76
C ASN A 211 -9.59 6.14 2.23
N VAL A 212 -9.65 7.33 1.62
CA VAL A 212 -9.75 7.47 0.15
C VAL A 212 -8.49 6.92 -0.53
N ILE A 213 -7.31 7.24 -0.02
CA ILE A 213 -6.03 6.71 -0.53
C ILE A 213 -6.04 5.18 -0.44
N LEU A 214 -6.40 4.61 0.72
CA LEU A 214 -6.48 3.17 0.91
C LEU A 214 -7.41 2.47 -0.10
N LEU A 215 -8.58 3.06 -0.37
CA LEU A 215 -9.52 2.50 -1.36
C LEU A 215 -8.97 2.57 -2.79
N ARG A 216 -8.24 3.64 -3.13
CA ARG A 216 -7.55 3.77 -4.42
C ARG A 216 -6.42 2.75 -4.55
N GLU A 217 -5.60 2.58 -3.51
CA GLU A 217 -4.55 1.57 -3.47
C GLU A 217 -5.10 0.15 -3.60
N GLU A 218 -6.27 -0.15 -3.01
CA GLU A 218 -6.97 -1.44 -3.21
C GLU A 218 -7.33 -1.66 -4.69
N LYS A 219 -7.79 -0.61 -5.39
CA LYS A 219 -8.07 -0.68 -6.83
C LYS A 219 -6.81 -0.93 -7.64
N VAL A 220 -5.70 -0.25 -7.33
CA VAL A 220 -4.42 -0.48 -8.01
C VAL A 220 -3.93 -1.91 -7.77
N ARG A 221 -4.01 -2.41 -6.54
CA ARG A 221 -3.65 -3.81 -6.24
C ARG A 221 -4.45 -4.83 -7.05
N ALA A 222 -5.73 -4.58 -7.27
CA ALA A 222 -6.58 -5.48 -8.06
C ALA A 222 -6.16 -5.55 -9.54
N ILE A 223 -5.33 -4.62 -10.01
CA ILE A 223 -4.78 -4.58 -11.38
C ILE A 223 -3.42 -5.29 -11.50
N LEU A 224 -2.68 -5.46 -10.41
CA LEU A 224 -1.34 -6.07 -10.46
C LEU A 224 -1.29 -7.42 -11.19
N PRO A 225 -2.27 -8.34 -11.03
CA PRO A 225 -2.27 -9.59 -11.82
C PRO A 225 -2.28 -9.35 -13.32
N MET A 226 -2.99 -8.33 -13.83
CA MET A 226 -3.01 -8.00 -15.25
C MET A 226 -1.65 -7.48 -15.74
N LEU A 227 -0.95 -6.68 -14.92
CA LEU A 227 0.41 -6.24 -15.23
C LEU A 227 1.38 -7.43 -15.30
N GLU A 228 1.22 -8.38 -14.37
CA GLU A 228 2.01 -9.62 -14.37
C GLU A 228 1.75 -10.50 -15.59
N GLU A 229 0.51 -10.59 -16.08
CA GLU A 229 0.20 -11.29 -17.31
C GLU A 229 0.90 -10.65 -18.52
N VAL A 230 0.92 -9.32 -18.59
CA VAL A 230 1.64 -8.59 -19.65
C VAL A 230 3.15 -8.86 -19.57
N ARG A 231 3.73 -8.79 -18.36
CA ARG A 231 5.16 -9.06 -18.13
C ARG A 231 5.56 -10.46 -18.58
N ARG A 232 4.75 -11.47 -18.27
CA ARG A 232 5.04 -12.88 -18.62
C ARG A 232 4.88 -13.16 -20.11
N ALA A 233 4.11 -12.33 -20.82
CA ALA A 233 3.87 -12.49 -22.25
C ALA A 233 4.89 -11.73 -23.13
N ALA A 234 5.73 -10.90 -22.53
CA ALA A 234 6.79 -10.12 -23.18
C ALA A 234 8.14 -10.84 -23.09
#